data_2acd0feef2300041ec0396da66045ae8
#
_entry.id   2acd0feef2300041ec0396da66045ae8
#
_cell.length_a   1.000
_cell.length_b   1.000
_cell.length_c   1.000
_cell.angle_alpha   90.00
_cell.angle_beta   90.00
_cell.angle_gamma   90.00
#
_symmetry.space_group_name_H-M   'P 1'
#
loop_
_entity.id
_entity.type
_entity.pdbx_description
1 polymer ?
#
loop_
_entity_poly.entity_id
_entity_poly.type
_entity_poly.pdbx_seq_one_letter_code
_entity_poly.pdbx_strand_id
1 'polypeptide(L)'
;MLTNGVQDVMLENMTHEEFQLAIRPKIQGSWNLHELLPKDLDHFIMLSSATGVLGNRAQANYAAGNTFQDALAHFRRQQGLAATTIDVGAVLDVGYVADHADRLAMTKYLGSMMKVLREEELLTLIEYSMNATLQSPAQLVTGLTPLDAHRARGVPMLSYMNFPLFTQLRRLNTQQDGAGTTGGDGPDVEARLRAARTLDEAAQVVTEAVIDKLSSLLSIAVEDVDPSRTISANGVDSLVALELRTFMARKVKADVPVLEIMGSLSLAQVCRKVASASKAVDLPTAGDN
;
A
#
# COMPACT_ATOMS: atom_id res chain seq x y z
N MET A 1 -20.57 7.78 12.59
CA MET A 1 -21.20 8.86 11.83
C MET A 1 -20.31 9.11 10.61
N LEU A 2 -20.68 8.50 9.49
CA LEU A 2 -19.96 8.65 8.22
C LEU A 2 -20.57 9.87 7.53
N THR A 3 -19.79 10.92 7.36
CA THR A 3 -20.23 12.05 6.53
C THR A 3 -19.74 11.83 5.11
N ASN A 4 -20.67 11.83 4.18
CA ASN A 4 -20.38 11.85 2.73
C ASN A 4 -19.77 13.19 2.25
N GLY A 5 -19.12 13.92 3.15
CA GLY A 5 -18.62 15.27 2.91
C GLY A 5 -17.11 15.39 2.89
N VAL A 6 -16.39 14.37 2.35
CA VAL A 6 -14.98 14.59 2.03
C VAL A 6 -14.94 15.42 0.75
N GLN A 7 -14.74 16.72 0.90
CA GLN A 7 -14.47 17.62 -0.21
C GLN A 7 -12.95 17.82 -0.28
N ASP A 8 -12.35 17.19 -1.27
CA ASP A 8 -10.92 17.30 -1.52
C ASP A 8 -10.63 18.63 -2.21
N VAL A 9 -10.27 19.66 -1.43
CA VAL A 9 -9.93 20.99 -1.89
C VAL A 9 -8.59 21.41 -1.29
N MET A 10 -7.71 21.97 -2.10
CA MET A 10 -6.43 22.51 -1.61
C MET A 10 -6.70 23.60 -0.56
N LEU A 11 -5.94 23.60 0.53
CA LEU A 11 -6.17 24.50 1.66
C LEU A 11 -6.22 25.98 1.27
N GLU A 12 -5.39 26.37 0.31
CA GLU A 12 -5.38 27.75 -0.21
C GLU A 12 -6.66 28.16 -0.96
N ASN A 13 -7.44 27.18 -1.43
CA ASN A 13 -8.69 27.39 -2.15
C ASN A 13 -9.93 26.99 -1.33
N MET A 14 -9.72 26.44 -0.13
CA MET A 14 -10.78 25.90 0.72
C MET A 14 -11.54 27.02 1.40
N THR A 15 -12.85 27.08 1.22
CA THR A 15 -13.71 28.01 1.94
C THR A 15 -13.89 27.58 3.39
N HIS A 16 -14.27 28.52 4.25
CA HIS A 16 -14.61 28.22 5.64
C HIS A 16 -15.76 27.21 5.75
N GLU A 17 -16.73 27.28 4.87
CA GLU A 17 -17.88 26.38 4.85
C GLU A 17 -17.44 24.93 4.50
N GLU A 18 -16.62 24.74 3.47
CA GLU A 18 -16.05 23.44 3.11
C GLU A 18 -15.17 22.87 4.25
N PHE A 19 -14.41 23.74 4.92
CA PHE A 19 -13.64 23.31 6.09
C PHE A 19 -14.56 22.81 7.20
N GLN A 20 -15.61 23.56 7.54
CA GLN A 20 -16.57 23.24 8.59
C GLN A 20 -17.37 21.96 8.31
N LEU A 21 -17.73 21.68 7.06
CA LEU A 21 -18.46 20.48 6.68
C LEU A 21 -17.72 19.19 7.07
N ALA A 22 -16.42 19.16 6.91
CA ALA A 22 -15.62 17.99 7.26
C ALA A 22 -15.35 17.88 8.78
N ILE A 23 -15.09 19.01 9.47
CA ILE A 23 -14.69 18.96 10.87
C ILE A 23 -15.87 18.86 11.85
N ARG A 24 -17.02 19.46 11.55
CA ARG A 24 -18.17 19.51 12.51
C ARG A 24 -18.58 18.14 13.03
N PRO A 25 -18.81 17.11 12.19
CA PRO A 25 -19.21 15.80 12.70
C PRO A 25 -18.12 15.13 13.54
N LYS A 26 -16.86 15.35 13.23
CA LYS A 26 -15.74 14.75 13.95
C LYS A 26 -15.40 15.53 15.24
N ILE A 27 -15.34 16.83 15.18
CA ILE A 27 -15.02 17.67 16.34
C ILE A 27 -16.27 17.85 17.23
N GLN A 28 -17.28 18.54 16.72
CA GLN A 28 -18.47 18.84 17.51
C GLN A 28 -19.24 17.58 17.89
N GLY A 29 -19.37 16.62 16.95
CA GLY A 29 -20.06 15.37 17.22
C GLY A 29 -19.37 14.55 18.31
N SER A 30 -18.05 14.36 18.23
CA SER A 30 -17.30 13.59 19.23
C SER A 30 -17.27 14.31 20.59
N TRP A 31 -17.13 15.65 20.59
CA TRP A 31 -17.17 16.42 21.81
C TRP A 31 -18.55 16.36 22.49
N ASN A 32 -19.64 16.51 21.73
CA ASN A 32 -21.00 16.39 22.27
C ASN A 32 -21.24 15.01 22.90
N LEU A 33 -20.74 13.94 22.26
CA LEU A 33 -20.81 12.60 22.84
C LEU A 33 -19.99 12.49 24.13
N HIS A 34 -18.80 13.11 24.16
CA HIS A 34 -18.00 13.16 25.39
C HIS A 34 -18.74 13.88 26.54
N GLU A 35 -19.37 15.00 26.25
CA GLU A 35 -20.07 15.80 27.30
C GLU A 35 -21.38 15.14 27.75
N LEU A 36 -22.18 14.65 26.84
CA LEU A 36 -23.56 14.25 27.09
C LEU A 36 -23.75 12.78 27.50
N LEU A 37 -22.81 11.91 27.14
CA LEU A 37 -22.90 10.50 27.51
C LEU A 37 -22.41 10.25 28.95
N PRO A 38 -22.87 9.17 29.61
CA PRO A 38 -22.34 8.74 30.88
C PRO A 38 -20.81 8.60 30.85
N LYS A 39 -20.16 8.90 31.97
CA LYS A 39 -18.68 8.82 32.03
C LYS A 39 -18.15 7.40 32.28
N ASP A 40 -18.99 6.51 32.75
CA ASP A 40 -18.72 5.10 33.07
C ASP A 40 -18.96 4.13 31.91
N LEU A 41 -18.83 4.62 30.67
CA LEU A 41 -18.93 3.76 29.48
C LEU A 41 -17.82 2.70 29.48
N ASP A 42 -18.18 1.46 29.16
CA ASP A 42 -17.23 0.39 28.93
C ASP A 42 -16.31 0.70 27.74
N HIS A 43 -16.88 1.29 26.69
CA HIS A 43 -16.16 1.58 25.44
C HIS A 43 -16.59 2.94 24.87
N PHE A 44 -15.60 3.68 24.36
CA PHE A 44 -15.79 4.89 23.57
C PHE A 44 -14.84 4.83 22.37
N ILE A 45 -15.29 4.26 21.27
CA ILE A 45 -14.46 4.00 20.09
C ILE A 45 -14.81 5.02 19.02
N MET A 46 -13.78 5.69 18.49
CA MET A 46 -13.90 6.63 17.38
C MET A 46 -13.16 6.10 16.16
N LEU A 47 -13.84 6.05 15.02
CA LEU A 47 -13.20 5.77 13.75
C LEU A 47 -12.60 7.07 13.21
N SER A 48 -11.30 7.19 13.35
CA SER A 48 -10.45 8.25 12.81
C SER A 48 -9.92 7.83 11.43
N SER A 49 -8.85 8.41 10.97
CA SER A 49 -8.21 8.05 9.70
C SER A 49 -6.70 8.21 9.78
N ALA A 50 -5.98 7.31 9.14
CA ALA A 50 -4.54 7.45 8.94
C ALA A 50 -4.14 8.80 8.31
N THR A 51 -5.06 9.47 7.62
CA THR A 51 -4.88 10.83 7.09
C THR A 51 -4.56 11.86 8.20
N GLY A 52 -5.08 11.68 9.41
CA GLY A 52 -4.76 12.53 10.57
C GLY A 52 -3.28 12.45 10.96
N VAL A 53 -2.64 11.31 10.73
CA VAL A 53 -1.24 11.03 11.09
C VAL A 53 -0.29 11.30 9.91
N LEU A 54 -0.67 10.85 8.71
CA LEU A 54 0.15 10.91 7.50
C LEU A 54 0.02 12.24 6.74
N GLY A 55 -1.12 12.89 6.90
CA GLY A 55 -1.56 13.94 5.99
C GLY A 55 -2.01 13.38 4.63
N ASN A 56 -2.84 14.14 3.94
CA ASN A 56 -3.14 13.87 2.52
C ASN A 56 -3.40 15.18 1.81
N ARG A 57 -2.95 15.27 0.57
CA ARG A 57 -3.14 16.47 -0.25
C ARG A 57 -4.65 16.76 -0.39
N ALA A 58 -5.02 18.03 -0.32
CA ALA A 58 -6.40 18.51 -0.42
C ALA A 58 -7.35 18.07 0.71
N GLN A 59 -6.88 17.42 1.76
CA GLN A 59 -7.69 16.90 2.89
C GLN A 59 -7.32 17.53 4.25
N ALA A 60 -6.90 18.78 4.28
CA ALA A 60 -6.51 19.45 5.52
C ALA A 60 -7.65 19.51 6.54
N ASN A 61 -8.88 19.74 6.11
CA ASN A 61 -10.10 19.72 6.91
C ASN A 61 -10.38 18.33 7.50
N TYR A 62 -10.30 17.31 6.67
CA TYR A 62 -10.50 15.93 7.10
C TYR A 62 -9.41 15.47 8.08
N ALA A 63 -8.15 15.79 7.81
CA ALA A 63 -7.03 15.53 8.72
C ALA A 63 -7.25 16.20 10.07
N ALA A 64 -7.65 17.49 10.12
CA ALA A 64 -7.91 18.22 11.34
C ALA A 64 -9.00 17.56 12.20
N GLY A 65 -10.10 17.10 11.61
CA GLY A 65 -11.17 16.41 12.32
C GLY A 65 -10.71 15.07 12.92
N ASN A 66 -9.88 14.31 12.20
CA ASN A 66 -9.31 13.05 12.67
C ASN A 66 -8.32 13.27 13.82
N THR A 67 -7.39 14.19 13.67
CA THR A 67 -6.41 14.55 14.73
C THR A 67 -7.11 15.00 16.01
N PHE A 68 -8.25 15.72 15.92
CA PHE A 68 -9.04 16.06 17.09
C PHE A 68 -9.58 14.81 17.81
N GLN A 69 -10.07 13.81 17.08
CA GLN A 69 -10.56 12.56 17.69
C GLN A 69 -9.44 11.82 18.42
N ASP A 70 -8.22 11.82 17.87
CA ASP A 70 -7.04 11.20 18.48
C ASP A 70 -6.70 11.93 19.79
N ALA A 71 -6.66 13.26 19.76
CA ALA A 71 -6.43 14.08 20.95
C ALA A 71 -7.53 13.85 22.01
N LEU A 72 -8.79 13.73 21.61
CA LEU A 72 -9.90 13.46 22.52
C LEU A 72 -9.78 12.07 23.18
N ALA A 73 -9.31 11.06 22.46
CA ALA A 73 -9.08 9.75 23.05
C ALA A 73 -7.99 9.80 24.13
N HIS A 74 -6.88 10.47 23.86
CA HIS A 74 -5.82 10.69 24.86
C HIS A 74 -6.32 11.52 26.05
N PHE A 75 -7.07 12.58 25.82
CA PHE A 75 -7.66 13.40 26.86
C PHE A 75 -8.60 12.61 27.78
N ARG A 76 -9.49 11.78 27.20
CA ARG A 76 -10.38 10.92 27.99
C ARG A 76 -9.58 9.91 28.82
N ARG A 77 -8.59 9.26 28.24
CA ARG A 77 -7.71 8.29 28.95
C ARG A 77 -6.97 8.93 30.12
N GLN A 78 -6.51 10.17 30.00
CA GLN A 78 -5.87 10.91 31.09
C GLN A 78 -6.83 11.16 32.26
N GLN A 79 -8.14 11.21 31.99
CA GLN A 79 -9.19 11.33 33.00
C GLN A 79 -9.67 9.97 33.54
N GLY A 80 -9.04 8.87 33.16
CA GLY A 80 -9.46 7.52 33.54
C GLY A 80 -10.72 7.02 32.81
N LEU A 81 -11.15 7.70 31.75
CA LEU A 81 -12.32 7.34 30.96
C LEU A 81 -11.94 6.42 29.79
N ALA A 82 -12.81 5.49 29.47
CA ALA A 82 -12.64 4.64 28.29
C ALA A 82 -12.60 5.47 27.00
N ALA A 83 -11.57 5.26 26.16
CA ALA A 83 -11.52 5.81 24.80
C ALA A 83 -10.45 5.09 23.95
N THR A 84 -10.75 4.89 22.68
CA THR A 84 -9.80 4.45 21.66
C THR A 84 -10.16 5.07 20.33
N THR A 85 -9.20 5.63 19.62
CA THR A 85 -9.33 5.93 18.19
C THR A 85 -8.68 4.84 17.37
N ILE A 86 -9.30 4.53 16.23
CA ILE A 86 -8.73 3.69 15.19
C ILE A 86 -8.52 4.57 13.97
N ASP A 87 -7.26 4.89 13.68
CA ASP A 87 -6.86 5.62 12.48
C ASP A 87 -6.88 4.66 11.30
N VAL A 88 -8.05 4.54 10.69
CA VAL A 88 -8.30 3.58 9.63
C VAL A 88 -7.58 4.02 8.37
N GLY A 89 -6.80 3.11 7.79
CA GLY A 89 -6.27 3.24 6.43
C GLY A 89 -7.36 2.99 5.39
N ALA A 90 -7.00 2.56 4.20
CA ALA A 90 -7.96 2.17 3.17
C ALA A 90 -8.59 0.80 3.52
N VAL A 91 -9.92 0.69 3.44
CA VAL A 91 -10.66 -0.57 3.57
C VAL A 91 -11.26 -0.93 2.22
N LEU A 92 -11.08 -2.18 1.78
CA LEU A 92 -11.43 -2.62 0.43
C LEU A 92 -12.90 -2.93 0.23
N ASP A 93 -13.49 -3.58 1.23
CA ASP A 93 -14.76 -4.29 1.05
C ASP A 93 -15.96 -3.47 1.52
N VAL A 94 -15.73 -2.41 2.28
CA VAL A 94 -16.78 -1.56 2.84
C VAL A 94 -16.40 -0.07 2.81
N GLY A 95 -17.40 0.80 2.77
CA GLY A 95 -17.25 2.25 2.87
C GLY A 95 -16.74 2.92 1.59
N TYR A 96 -16.04 4.05 1.74
CA TYR A 96 -15.70 4.96 0.65
C TYR A 96 -15.02 4.29 -0.57
N VAL A 97 -14.06 3.40 -0.33
CA VAL A 97 -13.35 2.70 -1.43
C VAL A 97 -14.26 1.71 -2.13
N ALA A 98 -15.09 0.98 -1.36
CA ALA A 98 -16.02 -0.01 -1.91
C ALA A 98 -17.11 0.63 -2.78
N ASP A 99 -17.56 1.83 -2.42
CA ASP A 99 -18.63 2.57 -3.10
C ASP A 99 -18.16 3.36 -4.33
N HIS A 100 -16.84 3.43 -4.57
CA HIS A 100 -16.29 4.21 -5.68
C HIS A 100 -16.40 3.46 -7.01
N ALA A 101 -16.82 4.17 -8.07
CA ALA A 101 -16.97 3.59 -9.41
C ALA A 101 -15.65 2.99 -9.95
N ASP A 102 -14.51 3.61 -9.64
CA ASP A 102 -13.15 3.16 -10.00
C ASP A 102 -12.46 2.43 -8.84
N ARG A 103 -13.20 1.55 -8.15
CA ARG A 103 -12.69 0.77 -7.01
C ARG A 103 -11.33 0.15 -7.26
N LEU A 104 -11.12 -0.45 -8.45
CA LEU A 104 -9.86 -1.12 -8.78
C LEU A 104 -8.68 -0.15 -8.88
N ALA A 105 -8.88 0.99 -9.54
CA ALA A 105 -7.84 2.03 -9.65
C ALA A 105 -7.53 2.63 -8.28
N MET A 106 -8.56 2.91 -7.48
CA MET A 106 -8.42 3.43 -6.12
C MET A 106 -7.67 2.44 -5.22
N THR A 107 -8.02 1.16 -5.28
CA THR A 107 -7.36 0.08 -4.52
C THR A 107 -5.88 -0.04 -4.88
N LYS A 108 -5.54 -0.02 -6.17
CA LYS A 108 -4.16 -0.05 -6.64
C LYS A 108 -3.39 1.18 -6.14
N TYR A 109 -3.96 2.36 -6.26
CA TYR A 109 -3.34 3.60 -5.80
C TYR A 109 -3.09 3.58 -4.29
N LEU A 110 -4.11 3.27 -3.48
CA LEU A 110 -3.98 3.21 -2.03
C LEU A 110 -3.05 2.07 -1.58
N GLY A 111 -3.12 0.91 -2.23
CA GLY A 111 -2.24 -0.23 -1.95
C GLY A 111 -0.76 0.03 -2.27
N SER A 112 -0.46 0.99 -3.17
CA SER A 112 0.91 1.44 -3.40
C SER A 112 1.43 2.32 -2.26
N MET A 113 0.55 3.02 -1.54
CA MET A 113 0.92 3.97 -0.49
C MET A 113 0.88 3.37 0.92
N MET A 114 -0.03 2.41 1.16
CA MET A 114 -0.27 1.83 2.48
C MET A 114 -0.72 0.37 2.38
N LYS A 115 -0.69 -0.35 3.50
CA LYS A 115 -1.37 -1.65 3.60
C LYS A 115 -2.87 -1.39 3.63
N VAL A 116 -3.60 -1.97 2.68
CA VAL A 116 -5.05 -1.90 2.64
C VAL A 116 -5.62 -2.97 3.57
N LEU A 117 -6.70 -2.64 4.27
CA LEU A 117 -7.41 -3.54 5.19
C LEU A 117 -8.58 -4.22 4.48
N ARG A 118 -8.90 -5.43 4.92
CA ARG A 118 -10.18 -6.07 4.66
C ARG A 118 -11.17 -5.75 5.76
N GLU A 119 -12.46 -5.94 5.51
CA GLU A 119 -13.51 -5.77 6.52
C GLU A 119 -13.22 -6.59 7.78
N GLU A 120 -12.83 -7.85 7.62
CA GLU A 120 -12.49 -8.74 8.74
C GLU A 120 -11.36 -8.20 9.63
N GLU A 121 -10.34 -7.60 9.02
CA GLU A 121 -9.23 -6.97 9.76
C GLU A 121 -9.72 -5.75 10.54
N LEU A 122 -10.61 -4.94 9.97
CA LEU A 122 -11.21 -3.79 10.65
C LEU A 122 -12.08 -4.24 11.83
N LEU A 123 -12.92 -5.26 11.64
CA LEU A 123 -13.75 -5.84 12.70
C LEU A 123 -12.90 -6.40 13.83
N THR A 124 -11.79 -7.08 13.51
CA THR A 124 -10.83 -7.58 14.51
C THR A 124 -10.21 -6.45 15.33
N LEU A 125 -9.91 -5.30 14.71
CA LEU A 125 -9.39 -4.13 15.42
C LEU A 125 -10.43 -3.50 16.36
N ILE A 126 -11.69 -3.48 15.93
CA ILE A 126 -12.80 -3.02 16.78
C ILE A 126 -12.96 -3.96 17.98
N GLU A 127 -12.98 -5.27 17.75
CA GLU A 127 -13.04 -6.28 18.81
C GLU A 127 -11.86 -6.18 19.78
N TYR A 128 -10.63 -6.03 19.26
CA TYR A 128 -9.44 -5.76 20.07
C TYR A 128 -9.63 -4.52 20.95
N SER A 129 -10.19 -3.45 20.40
CA SER A 129 -10.42 -2.19 21.12
C SER A 129 -11.50 -2.31 22.22
N MET A 130 -12.38 -3.31 22.10
CA MET A 130 -13.43 -3.63 23.08
C MET A 130 -12.95 -4.59 24.16
N ASN A 131 -11.81 -5.23 24.00
CA ASN A 131 -11.33 -6.21 24.94
C ASN A 131 -10.62 -5.54 26.14
N ALA A 132 -11.32 -5.47 27.27
CA ALA A 132 -10.83 -4.85 28.50
C ALA A 132 -9.53 -5.49 29.05
N THR A 133 -9.28 -6.78 28.75
CA THR A 133 -8.08 -7.50 29.22
C THR A 133 -6.82 -7.13 28.46
N LEU A 134 -6.93 -6.68 27.22
CA LEU A 134 -5.81 -6.37 26.34
C LEU A 134 -5.27 -4.94 26.50
N GLN A 135 -5.92 -4.10 27.31
CA GLN A 135 -5.53 -2.69 27.54
C GLN A 135 -5.16 -1.96 26.24
N SER A 136 -6.10 -1.94 25.28
CA SER A 136 -5.87 -1.29 23.97
C SER A 136 -5.33 0.14 24.18
N PRO A 137 -4.38 0.61 23.36
CA PRO A 137 -3.88 1.97 23.43
C PRO A 137 -4.99 2.99 23.12
N ALA A 138 -4.76 4.25 23.50
CA ALA A 138 -5.69 5.34 23.18
C ALA A 138 -5.83 5.57 21.67
N GLN A 139 -4.81 5.25 20.90
CA GLN A 139 -4.75 5.43 19.45
C GLN A 139 -4.14 4.19 18.77
N LEU A 140 -4.83 3.67 17.76
CA LEU A 140 -4.39 2.58 16.89
C LEU A 140 -4.26 3.12 15.48
N VAL A 141 -3.06 3.04 14.89
CA VAL A 141 -2.83 3.49 13.51
C VAL A 141 -2.67 2.29 12.59
N THR A 142 -3.46 2.25 11.53
CA THR A 142 -3.45 1.15 10.57
C THR A 142 -2.92 1.58 9.21
N GLY A 143 -2.60 0.61 8.37
CA GLY A 143 -2.16 0.88 7.00
C GLY A 143 -0.69 1.30 6.88
N LEU A 144 0.03 1.49 7.97
CA LEU A 144 1.44 1.83 7.92
C LEU A 144 2.26 0.64 7.39
N THR A 145 3.18 0.93 6.50
CA THR A 145 4.04 -0.07 5.88
C THR A 145 5.50 0.27 6.15
N PRO A 146 6.33 -0.67 6.64
CA PRO A 146 7.77 -0.45 6.81
C PRO A 146 8.46 -0.05 5.51
N LEU A 147 9.54 0.72 5.62
CA LEU A 147 10.27 1.25 4.46
C LEU A 147 10.78 0.14 3.52
N ASP A 148 11.22 -0.98 4.08
CA ASP A 148 11.72 -2.10 3.29
C ASP A 148 10.61 -2.77 2.46
N ALA A 149 9.38 -2.83 2.98
CA ALA A 149 8.26 -3.33 2.22
C ALA A 149 7.87 -2.38 1.06
N HIS A 150 8.00 -1.06 1.23
CA HIS A 150 7.86 -0.10 0.12
C HIS A 150 8.96 -0.30 -0.93
N ARG A 151 10.22 -0.44 -0.49
CA ARG A 151 11.35 -0.71 -1.39
C ARG A 151 11.20 -2.02 -2.16
N ALA A 152 10.75 -3.08 -1.49
CA ALA A 152 10.52 -4.37 -2.12
C ALA A 152 9.45 -4.30 -3.23
N ARG A 153 8.45 -3.44 -3.07
CA ARG A 153 7.41 -3.19 -4.08
C ARG A 153 7.83 -2.20 -5.16
N GLY A 154 9.04 -1.62 -5.09
CA GLY A 154 9.48 -0.58 -6.02
C GLY A 154 8.79 0.78 -5.83
N VAL A 155 8.05 0.96 -4.74
CA VAL A 155 7.36 2.21 -4.44
C VAL A 155 8.36 3.24 -3.94
N PRO A 156 8.37 4.48 -4.46
CA PRO A 156 9.21 5.55 -3.95
C PRO A 156 8.91 5.81 -2.47
N MET A 157 9.94 6.22 -1.73
CA MET A 157 9.75 6.61 -0.33
C MET A 157 8.75 7.76 -0.24
N LEU A 158 7.69 7.54 0.51
CA LEU A 158 6.63 8.54 0.72
C LEU A 158 7.16 9.68 1.60
N SER A 159 6.75 10.91 1.31
CA SER A 159 7.29 12.12 1.96
C SER A 159 7.14 12.10 3.49
N TYR A 160 6.04 11.56 4.02
CA TYR A 160 5.80 11.47 5.45
C TYR A 160 6.83 10.58 6.18
N MET A 161 7.42 9.62 5.49
CA MET A 161 8.46 8.75 6.07
C MET A 161 9.69 9.54 6.55
N ASN A 162 9.91 10.78 6.07
CA ASN A 162 10.99 11.64 6.51
C ASN A 162 10.72 12.31 7.86
N PHE A 163 9.46 12.31 8.33
CA PHE A 163 9.13 12.93 9.60
C PHE A 163 9.69 12.13 10.78
N PRO A 164 10.13 12.80 11.86
CA PRO A 164 10.67 12.13 13.05
C PRO A 164 9.73 11.09 13.64
N LEU A 165 8.42 11.30 13.55
CA LEU A 165 7.37 10.36 14.01
C LEU A 165 7.55 8.95 13.44
N PHE A 166 8.03 8.82 12.19
CA PHE A 166 8.18 7.54 11.51
C PHE A 166 9.59 6.95 11.58
N THR A 167 10.44 7.47 12.49
CA THR A 167 11.83 6.98 12.63
C THR A 167 11.88 5.49 12.94
N GLN A 168 11.01 4.99 13.81
CA GLN A 168 10.96 3.56 14.14
C GLN A 168 10.49 2.73 12.95
N LEU A 169 9.46 3.18 12.24
CA LEU A 169 8.95 2.50 11.05
C LEU A 169 10.02 2.37 9.95
N ARG A 170 10.89 3.39 9.80
CA ARG A 170 12.05 3.33 8.89
C ARG A 170 13.09 2.30 9.31
N ARG A 171 13.21 2.02 10.62
CA ARG A 171 14.20 1.08 11.17
C ARG A 171 13.70 -0.35 11.21
N LEU A 172 12.38 -0.56 11.08
CA LEU A 172 11.82 -1.90 11.02
C LEU A 172 12.31 -2.58 9.74
N ASN A 173 12.95 -3.72 9.92
CA ASN A 173 13.40 -4.55 8.81
C ASN A 173 12.45 -5.75 8.72
N THR A 174 11.70 -5.86 7.63
CA THR A 174 10.74 -6.93 7.39
C THR A 174 11.39 -8.32 7.27
N GLN A 175 12.72 -8.38 7.19
CA GLN A 175 13.45 -9.66 7.17
C GLN A 175 13.53 -10.36 8.54
N GLN A 176 13.20 -9.69 9.66
CA GLN A 176 13.25 -10.29 10.99
C GLN A 176 11.95 -10.99 11.42
N ASP A 177 10.83 -10.72 10.79
CA ASP A 177 9.55 -11.39 11.08
C ASP A 177 9.29 -12.56 10.13
N GLY A 178 10.26 -13.44 10.00
CA GLY A 178 10.16 -14.68 9.23
C GLY A 178 9.31 -15.76 9.91
N ALA A 179 8.03 -15.44 10.18
CA ALA A 179 7.04 -16.46 10.53
C ALA A 179 5.68 -16.05 9.94
N GLY A 180 5.43 -16.46 8.70
CA GLY A 180 4.09 -16.61 8.16
C GLY A 180 3.50 -15.42 7.41
N THR A 181 3.91 -15.24 6.19
CA THR A 181 3.03 -15.16 5.00
C THR A 181 3.93 -15.19 3.77
N THR A 182 3.84 -16.26 3.05
CA THR A 182 4.47 -16.50 1.75
C THR A 182 3.92 -15.54 0.70
N GLY A 183 4.48 -14.35 0.65
CA GLY A 183 4.57 -13.57 -0.56
C GLY A 183 5.94 -13.91 -1.14
N GLY A 184 5.99 -14.95 -1.98
CA GLY A 184 7.21 -15.61 -2.41
C GLY A 184 8.24 -14.65 -2.98
N ASP A 185 9.39 -14.52 -2.36
CA ASP A 185 10.62 -14.49 -3.12
C ASP A 185 10.67 -15.86 -3.82
N GLY A 186 10.17 -15.91 -5.02
CA GLY A 186 10.43 -17.04 -5.91
C GLY A 186 11.94 -17.27 -5.94
N PRO A 187 12.39 -18.48 -6.31
CA PRO A 187 13.79 -18.85 -6.26
C PRO A 187 14.65 -17.73 -6.83
N ASP A 188 15.74 -17.39 -6.15
CA ASP A 188 16.59 -16.24 -6.45
C ASP A 188 16.82 -16.10 -7.96
N VAL A 189 16.10 -15.17 -8.59
CA VAL A 189 16.10 -14.96 -10.06
C VAL A 189 17.53 -14.69 -10.53
N GLU A 190 18.32 -13.94 -9.75
CA GLU A 190 19.70 -13.63 -10.08
C GLU A 190 20.57 -14.90 -10.04
N ALA A 191 20.40 -15.77 -9.06
CA ALA A 191 21.13 -17.04 -8.99
C ALA A 191 20.74 -17.99 -10.15
N ARG A 192 19.45 -18.05 -10.49
CA ARG A 192 18.97 -18.83 -11.65
C ARG A 192 19.51 -18.30 -12.98
N LEU A 193 19.58 -16.96 -13.12
CA LEU A 193 20.14 -16.33 -14.31
C LEU A 193 21.65 -16.61 -14.45
N ARG A 194 22.40 -16.59 -13.36
CA ARG A 194 23.83 -16.98 -13.36
C ARG A 194 24.05 -18.46 -13.69
N ALA A 195 23.10 -19.31 -13.34
CA ALA A 195 23.16 -20.75 -13.60
C ALA A 195 22.72 -21.12 -15.04
N ALA A 196 22.04 -20.22 -15.76
CA ALA A 196 21.59 -20.44 -17.13
C ALA A 196 22.79 -20.59 -18.08
N ARG A 197 22.75 -21.65 -18.89
CA ARG A 197 23.81 -21.99 -19.85
C ARG A 197 23.52 -21.49 -21.27
N THR A 198 22.27 -21.19 -21.55
CA THR A 198 21.79 -20.70 -22.84
C THR A 198 20.92 -19.46 -22.68
N LEU A 199 20.81 -18.63 -23.72
CA LEU A 199 19.91 -17.48 -23.73
C LEU A 199 18.45 -17.92 -23.59
N ASP A 200 18.09 -19.08 -24.08
CA ASP A 200 16.71 -19.62 -23.99
C ASP A 200 16.36 -19.98 -22.53
N GLU A 201 17.29 -20.61 -21.82
CA GLU A 201 17.13 -20.87 -20.37
C GLU A 201 17.02 -19.56 -19.58
N ALA A 202 17.88 -18.58 -19.86
CA ALA A 202 17.82 -17.27 -19.21
C ALA A 202 16.48 -16.54 -19.52
N ALA A 203 16.02 -16.60 -20.76
CA ALA A 203 14.74 -16.02 -21.19
C ALA A 203 13.55 -16.68 -20.49
N GLN A 204 13.60 -17.99 -20.28
CA GLN A 204 12.57 -18.71 -19.54
C GLN A 204 12.53 -18.28 -18.09
N VAL A 205 13.68 -18.17 -17.41
CA VAL A 205 13.78 -17.65 -16.02
C VAL A 205 13.20 -16.24 -15.91
N VAL A 206 13.51 -15.36 -16.87
CA VAL A 206 12.95 -14.00 -16.88
C VAL A 206 11.45 -14.04 -17.13
N THR A 207 10.95 -14.88 -18.03
CA THR A 207 9.53 -14.98 -18.35
C THR A 207 8.73 -15.45 -17.15
N GLU A 208 9.15 -16.51 -16.47
CA GLU A 208 8.51 -16.99 -15.23
C GLU A 208 8.48 -15.90 -14.16
N ALA A 209 9.60 -15.25 -13.90
CA ALA A 209 9.69 -14.18 -12.90
C ALA A 209 8.82 -12.97 -13.25
N VAL A 210 8.67 -12.63 -14.53
CA VAL A 210 7.81 -11.53 -14.99
C VAL A 210 6.33 -11.92 -14.90
N ILE A 211 5.97 -13.16 -15.23
CA ILE A 211 4.60 -13.67 -15.08
C ILE A 211 4.17 -13.63 -13.61
N ASP A 212 4.99 -14.14 -12.69
CA ASP A 212 4.73 -14.10 -11.25
C ASP A 212 4.57 -12.65 -10.76
N LYS A 213 5.42 -11.75 -11.24
CA LYS A 213 5.32 -10.33 -10.90
C LYS A 213 4.05 -9.68 -11.44
N LEU A 214 3.65 -9.99 -12.69
CA LEU A 214 2.41 -9.50 -13.30
C LEU A 214 1.18 -10.05 -12.59
N SER A 215 1.14 -11.34 -12.29
CA SER A 215 0.08 -11.97 -11.50
C SER A 215 -0.13 -11.23 -10.17
N SER A 216 0.97 -10.94 -9.46
CA SER A 216 0.94 -10.18 -8.21
C SER A 216 0.48 -8.72 -8.40
N LEU A 217 0.95 -8.03 -9.45
CA LEU A 217 0.62 -6.62 -9.70
C LEU A 217 -0.82 -6.43 -10.17
N LEU A 218 -1.32 -7.35 -10.99
CA LEU A 218 -2.65 -7.29 -11.59
C LEU A 218 -3.69 -8.02 -10.73
N SER A 219 -3.26 -8.76 -9.69
CA SER A 219 -4.12 -9.62 -8.87
C SER A 219 -4.93 -10.63 -9.71
N ILE A 220 -4.27 -11.25 -10.69
CA ILE A 220 -4.83 -12.30 -11.55
C ILE A 220 -4.06 -13.60 -11.33
N ALA A 221 -4.65 -14.74 -11.74
CA ALA A 221 -3.94 -16.02 -11.66
C ALA A 221 -2.74 -16.07 -12.63
N VAL A 222 -1.71 -16.84 -12.30
CA VAL A 222 -0.51 -17.00 -13.13
C VAL A 222 -0.89 -17.54 -14.52
N GLU A 223 -1.89 -18.40 -14.57
CA GLU A 223 -2.43 -19.03 -15.77
C GLU A 223 -3.15 -18.04 -16.71
N ASP A 224 -3.61 -16.92 -16.18
CA ASP A 224 -4.29 -15.87 -16.95
C ASP A 224 -3.32 -14.92 -17.67
N VAL A 225 -2.02 -14.99 -17.35
CA VAL A 225 -0.99 -14.21 -18.03
C VAL A 225 -0.49 -14.98 -19.26
N ASP A 226 -0.84 -14.51 -20.46
CA ASP A 226 -0.45 -15.15 -21.70
C ASP A 226 0.89 -14.57 -22.24
N PRO A 227 1.99 -15.34 -22.20
CA PRO A 227 3.30 -14.89 -22.68
C PRO A 227 3.38 -14.66 -24.19
N SER A 228 2.42 -15.15 -24.95
CA SER A 228 2.35 -14.95 -26.41
C SER A 228 1.75 -13.58 -26.78
N ARG A 229 1.02 -12.96 -25.87
CA ARG A 229 0.40 -11.64 -26.06
C ARG A 229 1.36 -10.50 -25.69
N THR A 230 1.07 -9.30 -26.19
CA THR A 230 1.83 -8.10 -25.75
C THR A 230 1.59 -7.82 -24.28
N ILE A 231 2.50 -7.10 -23.64
CA ILE A 231 2.39 -6.73 -22.22
C ILE A 231 1.12 -5.90 -21.99
N SER A 232 0.80 -4.96 -22.89
CA SER A 232 -0.44 -4.18 -22.82
C SER A 232 -1.70 -5.05 -22.96
N ALA A 233 -1.67 -6.09 -23.81
CA ALA A 233 -2.80 -7.00 -24.00
C ALA A 233 -3.03 -7.94 -22.78
N ASN A 234 -2.04 -8.07 -21.89
CA ASN A 234 -2.16 -8.70 -20.58
C ASN A 234 -2.69 -7.75 -19.49
N GLY A 235 -3.19 -6.57 -19.85
CA GLY A 235 -3.80 -5.62 -18.90
C GLY A 235 -2.81 -4.66 -18.22
N VAL A 236 -1.59 -4.57 -18.73
CA VAL A 236 -0.56 -3.68 -18.19
C VAL A 236 -0.74 -2.26 -18.75
N ASP A 237 -0.91 -1.30 -17.86
CA ASP A 237 -0.87 0.12 -18.15
C ASP A 237 0.55 0.73 -17.98
N SER A 238 0.69 2.02 -18.21
CA SER A 238 1.98 2.71 -18.10
C SER A 238 2.56 2.70 -16.69
N LEU A 239 1.72 2.65 -15.65
CA LEU A 239 2.16 2.62 -14.26
C LEU A 239 2.71 1.24 -13.90
N VAL A 240 1.99 0.19 -14.26
CA VAL A 240 2.43 -1.21 -14.09
C VAL A 240 3.70 -1.48 -14.89
N ALA A 241 3.82 -0.90 -16.11
CA ALA A 241 5.02 -1.01 -16.93
C ALA A 241 6.26 -0.36 -16.27
N LEU A 242 6.07 0.75 -15.55
CA LEU A 242 7.14 1.39 -14.77
C LEU A 242 7.60 0.51 -13.61
N GLU A 243 6.67 -0.16 -12.93
CA GLU A 243 7.01 -1.12 -11.88
C GLU A 243 7.73 -2.34 -12.44
N LEU A 244 7.29 -2.83 -13.60
CA LEU A 244 7.94 -3.93 -14.30
C LEU A 244 9.38 -3.58 -14.68
N ARG A 245 9.62 -2.37 -15.22
CA ARG A 245 10.97 -1.86 -15.49
C ARG A 245 11.83 -1.88 -14.22
N THR A 246 11.27 -1.38 -13.12
CA THR A 246 11.97 -1.34 -11.83
C THR A 246 12.34 -2.75 -11.34
N PHE A 247 11.42 -3.70 -11.48
CA PHE A 247 11.64 -5.12 -11.18
C PHE A 247 12.76 -5.71 -12.05
N MET A 248 12.71 -5.50 -13.37
CA MET A 248 13.73 -5.99 -14.31
C MET A 248 15.11 -5.40 -13.98
N ALA A 249 15.21 -4.10 -13.69
CA ALA A 249 16.46 -3.45 -13.32
C ALA A 249 17.05 -4.03 -12.01
N ARG A 250 16.21 -4.37 -11.05
CA ARG A 250 16.66 -4.84 -9.72
C ARG A 250 16.93 -6.33 -9.66
N LYS A 251 16.02 -7.16 -10.17
CA LYS A 251 16.07 -8.63 -10.02
C LYS A 251 16.74 -9.30 -11.23
N VAL A 252 16.54 -8.76 -12.42
CA VAL A 252 17.13 -9.28 -13.66
C VAL A 252 18.43 -8.58 -14.04
N LYS A 253 18.74 -7.41 -13.40
CA LYS A 253 19.91 -6.59 -13.74
C LYS A 253 19.93 -6.08 -15.18
N ALA A 254 18.75 -5.86 -15.76
CA ALA A 254 18.58 -5.31 -17.09
C ALA A 254 17.75 -4.00 -17.04
N ASP A 255 18.26 -2.94 -17.66
CA ASP A 255 17.53 -1.67 -17.78
C ASP A 255 16.94 -1.57 -19.19
N VAL A 256 15.61 -1.70 -19.28
CA VAL A 256 14.86 -1.65 -20.54
C VAL A 256 13.88 -0.49 -20.49
N PRO A 257 13.84 0.41 -21.49
CA PRO A 257 12.91 1.53 -21.52
C PRO A 257 11.44 1.11 -21.47
N VAL A 258 10.61 1.89 -20.75
CA VAL A 258 9.15 1.60 -20.65
C VAL A 258 8.47 1.54 -22.01
N LEU A 259 8.87 2.38 -22.96
CA LEU A 259 8.34 2.35 -24.33
C LEU A 259 8.61 1.02 -25.04
N GLU A 260 9.71 0.37 -24.72
CA GLU A 260 10.05 -0.93 -25.27
C GLU A 260 9.25 -2.06 -24.61
N ILE A 261 9.04 -1.97 -23.31
CA ILE A 261 8.16 -2.87 -22.55
C ILE A 261 6.72 -2.81 -23.08
N MET A 262 6.23 -1.61 -23.39
CA MET A 262 4.87 -1.36 -23.88
C MET A 262 4.73 -1.48 -25.42
N GLY A 263 5.80 -1.89 -26.10
CA GLY A 263 5.84 -2.02 -27.54
C GLY A 263 4.98 -3.17 -28.10
N SER A 264 5.17 -3.49 -29.38
CA SER A 264 4.40 -4.49 -30.11
C SER A 264 4.90 -5.94 -29.92
N LEU A 265 6.00 -6.13 -29.18
CA LEU A 265 6.55 -7.46 -28.91
C LEU A 265 5.69 -8.22 -27.91
N SER A 266 5.63 -9.54 -28.04
CA SER A 266 5.01 -10.39 -27.03
C SER A 266 5.80 -10.35 -25.73
N LEU A 267 5.14 -10.69 -24.61
CA LEU A 267 5.78 -10.75 -23.29
C LEU A 267 7.02 -11.67 -23.34
N ALA A 268 6.93 -12.82 -23.97
CA ALA A 268 8.06 -13.74 -24.12
C ALA A 268 9.23 -13.12 -24.92
N GLN A 269 8.92 -12.36 -25.98
CA GLN A 269 9.95 -11.67 -26.77
C GLN A 269 10.63 -10.54 -25.98
N VAL A 270 9.86 -9.77 -25.20
CA VAL A 270 10.41 -8.75 -24.30
C VAL A 270 11.30 -9.42 -23.25
N CYS A 271 10.86 -10.52 -22.63
CA CYS A 271 11.64 -11.24 -21.63
C CYS A 271 12.96 -11.81 -22.21
N ARG A 272 12.92 -12.32 -23.45
CA ARG A 272 14.15 -12.76 -24.14
C ARG A 272 15.14 -11.61 -24.37
N LYS A 273 14.64 -10.43 -24.75
CA LYS A 273 15.45 -9.25 -24.91
C LYS A 273 16.02 -8.75 -23.57
N VAL A 274 15.20 -8.78 -22.53
CA VAL A 274 15.63 -8.45 -21.16
C VAL A 274 16.73 -9.42 -20.71
N ALA A 275 16.58 -10.73 -20.96
CA ALA A 275 17.59 -11.72 -20.63
C ALA A 275 18.93 -11.47 -21.35
N SER A 276 18.89 -11.10 -22.65
CA SER A 276 20.09 -10.78 -23.40
C SER A 276 20.81 -9.49 -22.94
N ALA A 277 20.06 -8.57 -22.33
CA ALA A 277 20.58 -7.31 -21.76
C ALA A 277 20.99 -7.43 -20.28
N SER A 278 20.75 -8.58 -19.67
CA SER A 278 21.00 -8.80 -18.24
C SER A 278 22.49 -8.93 -17.94
N LYS A 279 22.95 -8.16 -16.95
CA LYS A 279 24.32 -8.27 -16.41
C LYS A 279 24.50 -9.49 -15.48
N ALA A 280 23.44 -10.20 -15.17
CA ALA A 280 23.49 -11.41 -14.36
C ALA A 280 23.62 -12.70 -15.18
N VAL A 281 23.54 -12.61 -16.52
CA VAL A 281 23.67 -13.74 -17.44
C VAL A 281 25.10 -13.80 -17.94
N ASP A 282 25.83 -14.84 -17.54
CA ASP A 282 27.20 -15.14 -17.99
C ASP A 282 27.13 -16.24 -19.07
N LEU A 283 26.81 -15.85 -20.29
CA LEU A 283 26.85 -16.80 -21.41
C LEU A 283 28.29 -16.87 -21.96
N PRO A 284 28.83 -18.08 -22.21
CA PRO A 284 30.09 -18.19 -22.90
C PRO A 284 30.00 -17.50 -24.27
N THR A 285 30.84 -16.51 -24.50
CA THR A 285 30.99 -15.88 -25.81
C THR A 285 31.33 -16.97 -26.84
N ALA A 286 30.45 -17.14 -27.85
CA ALA A 286 30.74 -18.00 -28.98
C ALA A 286 31.97 -17.45 -29.74
N GLY A 287 33.16 -17.94 -29.40
CA GLY A 287 34.39 -17.51 -30.04
C GLY A 287 35.63 -17.79 -29.23
N ASP A 288 35.92 -19.05 -28.92
CA ASP A 288 37.27 -19.56 -28.73
C ASP A 288 37.26 -21.07 -29.04
N ASN A 289 37.40 -21.36 -30.32
CA ASN A 289 37.90 -22.61 -30.84
C ASN A 289 38.76 -22.29 -32.08
#